data_e0c76bc99883166b9e9d88ea60315ad4
#
_entry.id   e0c76bc99883166b9e9d88ea60315ad4
#
_cell.length_a   1.000
_cell.length_b   1.000
_cell.length_c   1.000
_cell.angle_alpha   90.00
_cell.angle_beta   90.00
_cell.angle_gamma   90.00
#
_symmetry.space_group_name_H-M   'P 1'
#
loop_
_entity.id
_entity.type
_entity.pdbx_description
1 polymer ?
#
loop_
_entity_poly.entity_id
_entity_poly.type
_entity_poly.pdbx_seq_one_letter_code
_entity_poly.pdbx_strand_id
1 'polypeptide(L)'
;MKDYGRFLKEIGTFIPKDRIYVDELRRLAWGTDAGFYRLVPKIVIRSMNEEEVSRIMKAASSEGISVTFRAAGTSLSGQAISDSVLVVAGKNWERYSYDPVSTDVTLEPGIVGAEVNRILSKYGRHFGPDPASIGSCMVGGIVMNNASGMSCGTQFNSDRMLISARLIFPDGTILDTGSPESREEFMKVHPEVIEGISSLRDEVIADQDLTARIERKYSIKNVTGLNLLPFLRFSDPFEILAHLMVGSEGTLAFMSQVRMRTLPSSPFKASAMIYFPTIRSAAEGVVAMRNGKEVLCDTERPLLINAAELLDRRSLASVHDPHLDPSRPDLTAVLTEVVGESREELISRIEGVARALLPFGVEISFSEDPEVCARYWAIRSGIFPTVGGMRKEGTTCLIEDVAFHIEDLPEATSDLSALLDRHGYDDSCIYGHALAGNFHFIINQSFSEESEVRRYEAMIKDVAALVVGKYDGSLKAEHSI
;
A
#
# COMPACT_ATOMS: atom_id res chain seq x y z
N MET A 1 19.99 18.01 -24.86
CA MET A 1 19.87 16.59 -25.30
C MET A 1 20.43 15.73 -24.17
N LYS A 2 19.72 14.69 -23.73
CA LYS A 2 20.17 13.80 -22.63
C LYS A 2 21.46 13.10 -23.02
N ASP A 3 22.59 13.37 -22.32
CA ASP A 3 23.89 12.74 -22.60
C ASP A 3 24.24 11.68 -21.57
N TYR A 4 23.80 10.44 -21.84
CA TYR A 4 24.08 9.28 -20.99
C TYR A 4 25.58 8.92 -20.94
N GLY A 5 26.37 9.28 -21.98
CA GLY A 5 27.81 9.03 -22.00
C GLY A 5 28.54 9.91 -21.01
N ARG A 6 28.17 11.21 -20.97
CA ARG A 6 28.72 12.16 -19.99
C ARG A 6 28.32 11.80 -18.57
N PHE A 7 27.05 11.46 -18.37
CA PHE A 7 26.55 10.96 -17.09
C PHE A 7 27.33 9.74 -16.60
N LEU A 8 27.52 8.71 -17.46
CA LEU A 8 28.28 7.51 -17.13
C LEU A 8 29.74 7.81 -16.76
N LYS A 9 30.37 8.75 -17.46
CA LYS A 9 31.73 9.18 -17.15
C LYS A 9 31.82 9.83 -15.77
N GLU A 10 30.84 10.66 -15.42
CA GLU A 10 30.78 11.36 -14.14
C GLU A 10 30.55 10.36 -13.00
N ILE A 11 29.49 9.54 -13.07
CA ILE A 11 29.21 8.56 -11.99
C ILE A 11 30.32 7.52 -11.84
N GLY A 12 31.03 7.16 -12.91
CA GLY A 12 32.17 6.26 -12.88
C GLY A 12 33.38 6.79 -12.11
N THR A 13 33.40 8.07 -11.71
CA THR A 13 34.43 8.65 -10.86
C THR A 13 34.27 8.30 -9.37
N PHE A 14 33.05 7.91 -8.95
CA PHE A 14 32.76 7.64 -7.54
C PHE A 14 31.99 6.34 -7.30
N ILE A 15 31.37 5.74 -8.34
CA ILE A 15 30.74 4.42 -8.24
C ILE A 15 31.58 3.37 -8.96
N PRO A 16 31.97 2.30 -8.29
CA PRO A 16 32.68 1.18 -8.89
C PRO A 16 31.90 0.55 -10.05
N LYS A 17 32.62 0.07 -11.09
CA LYS A 17 32.04 -0.49 -12.30
C LYS A 17 31.14 -1.72 -12.07
N ASP A 18 31.42 -2.51 -11.06
CA ASP A 18 30.65 -3.68 -10.66
C ASP A 18 29.26 -3.33 -10.09
N ARG A 19 29.01 -2.05 -9.79
CA ARG A 19 27.73 -1.53 -9.34
C ARG A 19 26.98 -0.70 -10.40
N ILE A 20 27.55 -0.54 -11.60
CA ILE A 20 26.94 0.15 -12.74
C ILE A 20 26.67 -0.89 -13.85
N TYR A 21 25.42 -1.10 -14.21
CA TYR A 21 25.02 -2.10 -15.21
C TYR A 21 24.54 -1.41 -16.48
N VAL A 22 25.28 -1.63 -17.57
CA VAL A 22 24.98 -1.12 -18.91
C VAL A 22 24.84 -2.24 -19.95
N ASP A 23 25.18 -3.46 -19.60
CA ASP A 23 25.00 -4.62 -20.47
C ASP A 23 23.54 -5.03 -20.57
N GLU A 24 23.18 -5.62 -21.70
CA GLU A 24 21.81 -5.95 -22.06
C GLU A 24 21.17 -6.91 -21.06
N LEU A 25 21.88 -7.98 -20.67
CA LEU A 25 21.33 -9.03 -19.80
C LEU A 25 20.92 -8.47 -18.43
N ARG A 26 21.82 -7.71 -17.79
CA ARG A 26 21.50 -7.12 -16.46
C ARG A 26 20.43 -6.06 -16.55
N ARG A 27 20.45 -5.21 -17.58
CA ARG A 27 19.38 -4.21 -17.81
C ARG A 27 18.02 -4.87 -18.02
N LEU A 28 17.98 -5.95 -18.79
CA LEU A 28 16.78 -6.74 -19.03
C LEU A 28 16.22 -7.34 -17.72
N ALA A 29 17.10 -7.89 -16.86
CA ALA A 29 16.73 -8.46 -15.58
C ALA A 29 16.11 -7.41 -14.61
N TRP A 30 16.48 -6.13 -14.75
CA TRP A 30 15.92 -5.04 -13.97
C TRP A 30 14.73 -4.34 -14.65
N GLY A 31 14.27 -4.84 -15.79
CA GLY A 31 13.21 -4.23 -16.60
C GLY A 31 11.77 -4.59 -16.18
N THR A 32 11.59 -5.34 -15.10
CA THR A 32 10.29 -5.78 -14.57
C THR A 32 10.20 -5.52 -13.08
N ASP A 33 8.98 -5.39 -12.57
CA ASP A 33 8.65 -5.44 -11.14
C ASP A 33 7.68 -6.62 -10.88
N ALA A 34 6.82 -6.55 -9.87
CA ALA A 34 5.80 -7.58 -9.62
C ALA A 34 4.56 -7.42 -10.50
N GLY A 35 4.44 -6.30 -11.23
CA GLY A 35 3.40 -6.06 -12.21
C GLY A 35 3.68 -6.74 -13.56
N PHE A 36 2.80 -6.51 -14.52
CA PHE A 36 2.93 -7.02 -15.89
C PHE A 36 3.61 -6.04 -16.86
N TYR A 37 3.94 -4.85 -16.38
CA TYR A 37 4.62 -3.82 -17.16
C TYR A 37 6.11 -4.13 -17.33
N ARG A 38 6.70 -3.59 -18.40
CA ARG A 38 8.12 -3.74 -18.69
C ARG A 38 8.70 -2.50 -19.32
N LEU A 39 9.76 -1.97 -18.68
CA LEU A 39 10.62 -0.92 -19.24
C LEU A 39 12.07 -1.30 -18.99
N VAL A 40 12.88 -1.38 -20.04
CA VAL A 40 14.29 -1.73 -19.91
C VAL A 40 15.13 -0.49 -19.65
N PRO A 41 15.74 -0.32 -18.45
CA PRO A 41 16.54 0.84 -18.14
C PRO A 41 17.79 0.94 -19.03
N LYS A 42 18.25 2.16 -19.31
CA LYS A 42 19.53 2.38 -20.01
C LYS A 42 20.72 2.12 -19.10
N ILE A 43 20.57 2.46 -17.83
CA ILE A 43 21.62 2.28 -16.82
C ILE A 43 20.94 1.84 -15.52
N VAL A 44 21.54 0.85 -14.85
CA VAL A 44 21.16 0.47 -13.48
C VAL A 44 22.32 0.75 -12.55
N ILE A 45 22.07 1.43 -11.43
CA ILE A 45 23.08 1.79 -10.44
C ILE A 45 22.67 1.24 -9.09
N ARG A 46 23.56 0.51 -8.43
CA ARG A 46 23.36 0.09 -7.04
C ARG A 46 24.04 1.09 -6.11
N SER A 47 23.24 1.98 -5.50
CA SER A 47 23.72 2.96 -4.52
C SER A 47 23.96 2.32 -3.14
N MET A 48 24.87 2.90 -2.36
CA MET A 48 25.25 2.41 -1.03
C MET A 48 25.07 3.42 0.10
N ASN A 49 24.98 4.70 -0.22
CA ASN A 49 24.88 5.78 0.78
C ASN A 49 24.32 7.07 0.18
N GLU A 50 24.03 8.04 1.05
CA GLU A 50 23.46 9.35 0.68
C GLU A 50 24.37 10.17 -0.24
N GLU A 51 25.68 10.14 -0.01
CA GLU A 51 26.65 10.89 -0.83
C GLU A 51 26.57 10.43 -2.29
N GLU A 52 26.55 9.12 -2.53
CA GLU A 52 26.38 8.57 -3.88
C GLU A 52 25.08 9.01 -4.52
N VAL A 53 23.93 8.91 -3.80
CA VAL A 53 22.63 9.31 -4.33
C VAL A 53 22.60 10.81 -4.61
N SER A 54 23.08 11.65 -3.71
CA SER A 54 23.17 13.10 -3.92
C SER A 54 23.95 13.45 -5.20
N ARG A 55 25.11 12.81 -5.41
CA ARG A 55 25.94 13.02 -6.60
C ARG A 55 25.29 12.46 -7.88
N ILE A 56 24.61 11.30 -7.80
CA ILE A 56 23.83 10.76 -8.93
C ILE A 56 22.73 11.72 -9.34
N MET A 57 21.99 12.28 -8.35
CA MET A 57 20.91 13.23 -8.62
C MET A 57 21.42 14.50 -9.29
N LYS A 58 22.52 15.08 -8.79
CA LYS A 58 23.19 16.24 -9.40
C LYS A 58 23.59 15.97 -10.84
N ALA A 59 24.26 14.84 -11.09
CA ALA A 59 24.71 14.45 -12.41
C ALA A 59 23.52 14.22 -13.36
N ALA A 60 22.46 13.56 -12.91
CA ALA A 60 21.26 13.32 -13.69
C ALA A 60 20.52 14.63 -14.03
N SER A 61 20.35 15.50 -13.04
CA SER A 61 19.71 16.80 -13.19
C SER A 61 20.46 17.70 -14.20
N SER A 62 21.79 17.75 -14.13
CA SER A 62 22.60 18.55 -15.06
C SER A 62 22.47 18.10 -16.52
N GLU A 63 22.19 16.83 -16.78
CA GLU A 63 22.01 16.26 -18.12
C GLU A 63 20.54 16.10 -18.52
N GLY A 64 19.58 16.52 -17.66
CA GLY A 64 18.14 16.36 -17.88
C GLY A 64 17.71 14.88 -17.97
N ILE A 65 18.40 13.99 -17.26
CA ILE A 65 18.18 12.55 -17.24
C ILE A 65 17.21 12.20 -16.12
N SER A 66 16.16 11.43 -16.46
CA SER A 66 15.19 10.93 -15.49
C SER A 66 15.78 9.79 -14.65
N VAL A 67 15.52 9.82 -13.35
CA VAL A 67 15.92 8.79 -12.39
C VAL A 67 14.68 8.15 -11.78
N THR A 68 14.68 6.83 -11.70
CA THR A 68 13.68 6.06 -10.95
C THR A 68 14.39 5.33 -9.82
N PHE A 69 13.84 5.41 -8.62
CA PHE A 69 14.35 4.66 -7.46
C PHE A 69 13.63 3.32 -7.33
N ARG A 70 14.38 2.32 -6.87
CA ARG A 70 13.85 0.97 -6.64
C ARG A 70 14.41 0.39 -5.36
N ALA A 71 13.52 -0.06 -4.48
CA ALA A 71 13.84 -0.91 -3.35
C ALA A 71 13.68 -2.40 -3.76
N ALA A 72 12.69 -3.12 -3.24
CA ALA A 72 12.45 -4.53 -3.61
C ALA A 72 11.84 -4.70 -5.00
N GLY A 73 11.04 -3.75 -5.48
CA GLY A 73 10.31 -3.85 -6.75
C GLY A 73 9.08 -4.75 -6.66
N THR A 74 8.37 -4.68 -5.55
CA THR A 74 7.10 -5.39 -5.31
C THR A 74 5.88 -4.65 -5.84
N SER A 75 6.06 -3.52 -6.52
CA SER A 75 5.02 -2.74 -7.17
C SER A 75 4.27 -3.55 -8.21
N LEU A 76 2.95 -3.30 -8.32
CA LEU A 76 2.06 -3.97 -9.28
C LEU A 76 1.68 -3.07 -10.47
N SER A 77 1.97 -1.77 -10.40
CA SER A 77 1.56 -0.77 -11.41
C SER A 77 2.75 -0.11 -12.12
N GLY A 78 3.96 -0.69 -12.06
CA GLY A 78 5.11 -0.23 -12.85
C GLY A 78 5.95 0.87 -12.20
N GLN A 79 5.75 1.20 -10.92
CA GLN A 79 6.49 2.30 -10.27
C GLN A 79 7.99 2.03 -10.13
N ALA A 80 8.40 0.75 -10.10
CA ALA A 80 9.78 0.33 -9.88
C ALA A 80 10.56 0.01 -11.16
N ILE A 81 10.06 0.41 -12.34
CA ILE A 81 10.71 0.22 -13.63
C ILE A 81 11.02 1.54 -14.32
N SER A 82 11.95 1.54 -15.26
CA SER A 82 12.42 2.75 -15.94
C SER A 82 12.90 2.45 -17.36
N ASP A 83 12.75 3.42 -18.25
CA ASP A 83 13.40 3.44 -19.57
C ASP A 83 14.67 4.32 -19.59
N SER A 84 15.08 4.85 -18.41
CA SER A 84 16.20 5.77 -18.24
C SER A 84 17.21 5.23 -17.23
N VAL A 85 17.44 5.91 -16.10
CA VAL A 85 18.34 5.47 -15.04
C VAL A 85 17.53 4.88 -13.89
N LEU A 86 17.85 3.64 -13.53
CA LEU A 86 17.29 2.97 -12.37
C LEU A 86 18.31 2.94 -11.24
N VAL A 87 18.01 3.57 -10.10
CA VAL A 87 18.85 3.58 -8.89
C VAL A 87 18.27 2.63 -7.86
N VAL A 88 19.04 1.60 -7.52
CA VAL A 88 18.62 0.56 -6.57
C VAL A 88 19.14 0.89 -5.18
N ALA A 89 18.22 1.08 -4.24
CA ALA A 89 18.46 1.25 -2.81
C ALA A 89 17.95 -0.01 -2.08
N GLY A 90 18.79 -1.03 -2.00
CA GLY A 90 18.45 -2.32 -1.40
C GLY A 90 19.40 -2.67 -0.26
N LYS A 91 20.03 -3.82 -0.35
CA LYS A 91 20.80 -4.51 0.70
C LYS A 91 21.85 -3.67 1.47
N ASN A 92 22.29 -2.51 0.98
CA ASN A 92 23.24 -1.65 1.70
C ASN A 92 22.57 -0.49 2.46
N TRP A 93 21.23 -0.46 2.44
CA TRP A 93 20.38 0.52 3.09
C TRP A 93 19.53 -0.15 4.17
N GLU A 94 20.19 -0.86 5.12
CA GLU A 94 19.51 -1.69 6.13
C GLU A 94 19.79 -1.23 7.57
N ARG A 95 20.32 -0.01 7.76
CA ARG A 95 20.55 0.52 9.11
C ARG A 95 19.23 0.92 9.76
N TYR A 96 19.16 0.69 11.07
CA TYR A 96 18.02 1.08 11.89
C TYR A 96 18.44 1.49 13.30
N SER A 97 17.59 2.24 13.96
CA SER A 97 17.70 2.49 15.40
C SER A 97 16.29 2.53 16.01
N TYR A 98 16.15 1.98 17.20
CA TYR A 98 14.92 2.01 17.98
C TYR A 98 15.15 2.84 19.24
N ASP A 99 14.25 3.80 19.50
CA ASP A 99 14.28 4.61 20.73
C ASP A 99 13.28 4.03 21.74
N PRO A 100 13.75 3.45 22.87
CA PRO A 100 12.86 2.87 23.86
C PRO A 100 12.08 3.90 24.67
N VAL A 101 12.44 5.19 24.61
CA VAL A 101 11.73 6.26 25.33
C VAL A 101 10.54 6.75 24.53
N SER A 102 10.75 7.16 23.28
CA SER A 102 9.69 7.59 22.37
C SER A 102 8.93 6.43 21.75
N THR A 103 9.52 5.22 21.80
CA THR A 103 9.03 4.00 21.12
C THR A 103 8.98 4.11 19.59
N ASP A 104 9.75 5.03 19.02
CA ASP A 104 9.85 5.22 17.58
C ASP A 104 10.98 4.37 17.00
N VAL A 105 10.91 4.14 15.69
CA VAL A 105 11.96 3.46 14.94
C VAL A 105 12.42 4.33 13.79
N THR A 106 13.74 4.44 13.62
CA THR A 106 14.36 5.07 12.46
C THR A 106 14.89 3.98 11.54
N LEU A 107 14.54 4.05 10.26
CA LEU A 107 14.76 2.97 9.27
C LEU A 107 15.35 3.55 7.99
N GLU A 108 16.28 2.81 7.38
CA GLU A 108 16.72 3.04 6.01
C GLU A 108 15.83 2.29 5.01
N PRO A 109 15.77 2.70 3.71
CA PRO A 109 14.80 2.21 2.74
C PRO A 109 14.95 0.75 2.32
N GLY A 110 16.09 0.11 2.54
CA GLY A 110 16.37 -1.27 2.10
C GLY A 110 15.99 -2.36 3.09
N ILE A 111 15.48 -2.02 4.27
CA ILE A 111 15.05 -3.01 5.27
C ILE A 111 13.73 -3.64 4.81
N VAL A 112 13.63 -4.97 4.85
CA VAL A 112 12.39 -5.69 4.56
C VAL A 112 11.39 -5.48 5.70
N GLY A 113 10.11 -5.24 5.37
CA GLY A 113 9.08 -4.94 6.37
C GLY A 113 8.92 -6.03 7.45
N ALA A 114 8.98 -7.31 7.08
CA ALA A 114 8.97 -8.41 8.05
C ALA A 114 10.18 -8.37 8.99
N GLU A 115 11.34 -7.91 8.53
CA GLU A 115 12.52 -7.74 9.38
C GLU A 115 12.32 -6.61 10.39
N VAL A 116 11.64 -5.51 10.00
CA VAL A 116 11.24 -4.45 10.94
C VAL A 116 10.39 -5.05 12.06
N ASN A 117 9.38 -5.87 11.72
CA ASN A 117 8.55 -6.54 12.72
C ASN A 117 9.36 -7.48 13.62
N ARG A 118 10.33 -8.23 13.07
CA ARG A 118 11.23 -9.08 13.85
C ARG A 118 12.11 -8.27 14.82
N ILE A 119 12.55 -7.10 14.42
CA ILE A 119 13.31 -6.17 15.29
C ILE A 119 12.41 -5.67 16.42
N LEU A 120 11.22 -5.17 16.08
CA LEU A 120 10.29 -4.54 17.02
C LEU A 120 9.65 -5.54 17.99
N SER A 121 9.48 -6.80 17.59
CA SER A 121 8.89 -7.85 18.45
C SER A 121 9.65 -8.05 19.78
N LYS A 122 10.98 -7.78 19.78
CA LYS A 122 11.80 -7.82 21.00
C LYS A 122 11.39 -6.78 22.06
N TYR A 123 10.67 -5.76 21.63
CA TYR A 123 10.17 -4.66 22.44
C TYR A 123 8.65 -4.73 22.65
N GLY A 124 8.00 -5.84 22.25
CA GLY A 124 6.55 -5.98 22.31
C GLY A 124 5.81 -5.03 21.35
N ARG A 125 6.44 -4.67 20.22
CA ARG A 125 5.90 -3.73 19.27
C ARG A 125 5.93 -4.26 17.84
N HIS A 126 5.18 -3.61 16.95
CA HIS A 126 5.18 -3.91 15.52
C HIS A 126 5.11 -2.64 14.65
N PHE A 127 5.37 -2.81 13.38
CA PHE A 127 5.29 -1.80 12.36
C PHE A 127 3.84 -1.59 11.93
N GLY A 128 3.38 -0.33 11.79
CA GLY A 128 1.97 -0.05 11.45
C GLY A 128 1.57 -0.55 10.07
N PRO A 129 2.26 -0.18 8.98
CA PRO A 129 1.95 -0.70 7.65
C PRO A 129 2.21 -2.19 7.53
N ASP A 130 1.21 -2.96 7.07
CA ASP A 130 1.26 -4.42 6.94
C ASP A 130 0.81 -4.92 5.56
N PRO A 131 1.42 -4.43 4.44
CA PRO A 131 1.05 -4.86 3.11
C PRO A 131 1.20 -6.37 2.93
N ALA A 132 0.39 -6.97 2.07
CA ALA A 132 0.43 -8.42 1.80
C ALA A 132 1.83 -8.92 1.39
N SER A 133 2.65 -8.06 0.81
CA SER A 133 4.05 -8.31 0.45
C SER A 133 5.06 -8.08 1.58
N ILE A 134 4.64 -7.90 2.84
CA ILE A 134 5.50 -7.54 3.98
C ILE A 134 6.75 -8.41 4.12
N GLY A 135 6.68 -9.67 3.69
CA GLY A 135 7.80 -10.62 3.69
C GLY A 135 8.90 -10.32 2.68
N SER A 136 8.66 -9.43 1.71
CA SER A 136 9.59 -9.12 0.61
C SER A 136 9.72 -7.64 0.30
N CYS A 137 8.68 -6.82 0.53
CA CYS A 137 8.76 -5.38 0.29
C CYS A 137 9.68 -4.70 1.32
N MET A 138 10.30 -3.60 0.90
CA MET A 138 11.25 -2.84 1.70
C MET A 138 10.64 -1.51 2.14
N VAL A 139 11.11 -0.97 3.25
CA VAL A 139 10.64 0.27 3.89
C VAL A 139 10.53 1.44 2.91
N GLY A 140 11.51 1.63 2.02
CA GLY A 140 11.45 2.71 1.02
C GLY A 140 10.21 2.61 0.12
N GLY A 141 9.90 1.41 -0.39
CA GLY A 141 8.69 1.17 -1.18
C GLY A 141 7.42 1.28 -0.33
N ILE A 142 7.42 0.73 0.89
CA ILE A 142 6.26 0.80 1.82
C ILE A 142 5.87 2.25 2.07
N VAL A 143 6.82 3.12 2.40
CA VAL A 143 6.54 4.52 2.74
C VAL A 143 6.22 5.34 1.49
N MET A 144 7.02 5.21 0.41
CA MET A 144 6.80 6.00 -0.81
C MET A 144 5.49 5.65 -1.54
N ASN A 145 4.95 4.45 -1.33
CA ASN A 145 3.62 4.04 -1.83
C ASN A 145 2.48 4.48 -0.89
N ASN A 146 2.77 4.93 0.33
CA ASN A 146 1.80 5.08 1.41
C ASN A 146 1.09 3.75 1.74
N ALA A 147 1.86 2.66 1.78
CA ALA A 147 1.29 1.35 2.00
C ALA A 147 0.50 1.27 3.30
N SER A 148 -0.59 0.56 3.24
CA SER A 148 -1.41 0.18 4.38
C SER A 148 -1.36 -1.34 4.58
N GLY A 149 -2.45 -2.06 4.39
CA GLY A 149 -2.53 -3.51 4.52
C GLY A 149 -3.79 -3.98 5.22
N MET A 150 -3.72 -5.19 5.76
CA MET A 150 -4.89 -5.93 6.25
C MET A 150 -5.44 -5.38 7.58
N SER A 151 -4.55 -4.96 8.49
CA SER A 151 -4.92 -4.55 9.85
C SER A 151 -4.81 -3.05 10.09
N CYS A 152 -4.13 -2.31 9.22
CA CYS A 152 -3.81 -0.90 9.49
C CYS A 152 -4.90 0.09 9.06
N GLY A 153 -5.77 -0.28 8.14
CA GLY A 153 -6.78 0.63 7.57
C GLY A 153 -6.15 1.94 7.07
N THR A 154 -6.83 3.06 7.31
CA THR A 154 -6.28 4.41 7.08
C THR A 154 -5.61 5.00 8.32
N GLN A 155 -5.60 4.29 9.45
CA GLN A 155 -5.15 4.81 10.76
C GLN A 155 -3.67 4.55 10.99
N PHE A 156 -3.15 3.44 10.48
CA PHE A 156 -1.78 2.98 10.70
C PHE A 156 -0.99 2.84 9.39
N ASN A 157 -1.46 3.46 8.31
CA ASN A 157 -0.72 3.54 7.06
C ASN A 157 0.57 4.37 7.22
N SER A 158 1.43 4.35 6.21
CA SER A 158 2.73 5.01 6.29
C SER A 158 2.63 6.50 6.61
N ASP A 159 1.64 7.22 6.05
CA ASP A 159 1.42 8.64 6.31
C ASP A 159 1.11 8.93 7.78
N ARG A 160 0.28 8.08 8.41
CA ARG A 160 -0.11 8.25 9.82
C ARG A 160 1.00 7.87 10.80
N MET A 161 1.88 6.97 10.37
CA MET A 161 3.00 6.52 11.20
C MET A 161 4.25 7.39 11.07
N LEU A 162 4.36 8.23 10.04
CA LEU A 162 5.50 9.11 9.81
C LEU A 162 5.67 10.13 10.93
N ILE A 163 6.93 10.34 11.37
CA ILE A 163 7.35 11.40 12.28
C ILE A 163 8.26 12.39 11.56
N SER A 164 9.27 11.89 10.84
CA SER A 164 10.18 12.71 10.05
C SER A 164 10.83 11.87 8.96
N ALA A 165 11.36 12.54 7.95
CA ALA A 165 12.08 11.91 6.85
C ALA A 165 13.37 12.66 6.53
N ARG A 166 14.37 11.90 6.07
CA ARG A 166 15.60 12.45 5.51
C ARG A 166 15.57 12.25 3.99
N LEU A 167 15.63 13.36 3.27
CA LEU A 167 15.31 13.48 1.85
C LEU A 167 16.51 13.96 1.06
N ILE A 168 16.68 13.48 -0.17
CA ILE A 168 17.68 13.96 -1.13
C ILE A 168 16.91 14.47 -2.38
N PHE A 169 17.02 15.76 -2.64
CA PHE A 169 16.35 16.44 -3.74
C PHE A 169 17.08 16.29 -5.08
N PRO A 170 16.44 16.64 -6.22
CA PRO A 170 17.04 16.48 -7.55
C PRO A 170 18.38 17.21 -7.76
N ASP A 171 18.61 18.31 -7.08
CA ASP A 171 19.88 19.04 -7.09
C ASP A 171 20.94 18.47 -6.13
N GLY A 172 20.59 17.39 -5.42
CA GLY A 172 21.41 16.71 -4.42
C GLY A 172 21.42 17.36 -3.05
N THR A 173 20.59 18.37 -2.78
CA THR A 173 20.41 18.95 -1.44
C THR A 173 19.77 17.91 -0.53
N ILE A 174 20.25 17.85 0.72
CA ILE A 174 19.76 16.92 1.74
C ILE A 174 18.97 17.71 2.78
N LEU A 175 17.78 17.22 3.11
CA LEU A 175 16.92 17.77 4.17
C LEU A 175 16.56 16.66 5.16
N ASP A 176 16.86 16.87 6.42
CA ASP A 176 16.27 16.11 7.53
C ASP A 176 15.12 16.93 8.14
N THR A 177 13.88 16.50 7.91
CA THR A 177 12.71 17.24 8.40
C THR A 177 12.55 17.17 9.92
N GLY A 178 13.27 16.29 10.60
CA GLY A 178 13.31 16.19 12.06
C GLY A 178 14.39 17.05 12.72
N SER A 179 15.36 17.63 11.95
CA SER A 179 16.45 18.45 12.48
C SER A 179 16.21 19.94 12.25
N PRO A 180 16.11 20.77 13.31
CA PRO A 180 15.99 22.22 13.17
C PRO A 180 17.13 22.84 12.34
N GLU A 181 18.36 22.39 12.54
CA GLU A 181 19.53 22.88 11.83
C GLU A 181 19.44 22.58 10.32
N SER A 182 19.01 21.38 9.97
CA SER A 182 18.83 20.98 8.56
C SER A 182 17.70 21.78 7.89
N ARG A 183 16.62 22.07 8.62
CA ARG A 183 15.51 22.91 8.14
C ARG A 183 15.99 24.34 7.86
N GLU A 184 16.79 24.93 8.76
CA GLU A 184 17.36 26.26 8.56
C GLU A 184 18.31 26.33 7.35
N GLU A 185 19.14 25.30 7.16
CA GLU A 185 20.03 25.20 6.00
C GLU A 185 19.23 25.06 4.70
N PHE A 186 18.20 24.22 4.70
CA PHE A 186 17.34 24.05 3.54
C PHE A 186 16.61 25.34 3.15
N MET A 187 16.08 26.09 4.13
CA MET A 187 15.44 27.39 3.87
C MET A 187 16.39 28.42 3.24
N LYS A 188 17.69 28.36 3.54
CA LYS A 188 18.67 29.27 2.90
C LYS A 188 18.92 28.94 1.44
N VAL A 189 18.80 27.65 1.07
CA VAL A 189 19.08 27.16 -0.29
C VAL A 189 17.80 27.15 -1.15
N HIS A 190 16.67 26.77 -0.56
CA HIS A 190 15.37 26.57 -1.22
C HIS A 190 14.22 27.30 -0.52
N PRO A 191 14.30 28.62 -0.28
CA PRO A 191 13.20 29.36 0.34
C PRO A 191 11.91 29.25 -0.48
N GLU A 192 12.01 29.20 -1.82
CA GLU A 192 10.88 29.10 -2.74
C GLU A 192 10.05 27.81 -2.57
N VAL A 193 10.65 26.71 -2.14
CA VAL A 193 9.95 25.45 -1.88
C VAL A 193 9.06 25.60 -0.64
N ILE A 194 9.61 26.18 0.42
CA ILE A 194 8.91 26.34 1.70
C ILE A 194 7.80 27.40 1.58
N GLU A 195 8.09 28.52 0.90
CA GLU A 195 7.11 29.56 0.61
C GLU A 195 5.97 29.03 -0.28
N GLY A 196 6.33 28.23 -1.31
CA GLY A 196 5.36 27.61 -2.23
C GLY A 196 4.43 26.64 -1.51
N ILE A 197 4.94 25.78 -0.62
CA ILE A 197 4.13 24.86 0.19
C ILE A 197 3.18 25.65 1.10
N SER A 198 3.67 26.70 1.73
CA SER A 198 2.85 27.55 2.61
C SER A 198 1.73 28.24 1.83
N SER A 199 2.02 28.79 0.64
CA SER A 199 1.03 29.41 -0.24
C SER A 199 -0.02 28.41 -0.71
N LEU A 200 0.39 27.22 -1.16
CA LEU A 200 -0.53 26.15 -1.57
C LEU A 200 -1.45 25.72 -0.41
N ARG A 201 -0.89 25.63 0.80
CA ARG A 201 -1.70 25.34 1.98
C ARG A 201 -2.78 26.41 2.19
N ASP A 202 -2.40 27.67 2.14
CA ASP A 202 -3.34 28.76 2.35
C ASP A 202 -4.44 28.79 1.28
N GLU A 203 -4.11 28.48 0.01
CA GLU A 203 -5.09 28.31 -1.06
C GLU A 203 -6.06 27.15 -0.78
N VAL A 204 -5.54 25.98 -0.38
CA VAL A 204 -6.37 24.80 -0.07
C VAL A 204 -7.31 25.09 1.11
N ILE A 205 -6.81 25.72 2.19
CA ILE A 205 -7.63 26.04 3.38
C ILE A 205 -8.69 27.12 3.09
N ALA A 206 -8.40 28.05 2.17
CA ALA A 206 -9.36 29.09 1.78
C ALA A 206 -10.53 28.55 0.96
N ASP A 207 -10.33 27.42 0.25
CA ASP A 207 -11.36 26.76 -0.55
C ASP A 207 -12.06 25.66 0.24
N GLN A 208 -13.26 25.99 0.77
CA GLN A 208 -14.04 25.06 1.59
C GLN A 208 -14.52 23.83 0.83
N ASP A 209 -14.85 23.97 -0.45
CA ASP A 209 -15.29 22.85 -1.28
C ASP A 209 -14.14 21.87 -1.54
N LEU A 210 -12.95 22.40 -1.83
CA LEU A 210 -11.74 21.59 -1.98
C LEU A 210 -11.38 20.90 -0.66
N THR A 211 -11.42 21.60 0.46
CA THR A 211 -11.18 21.03 1.80
C THR A 211 -12.12 19.85 2.07
N ALA A 212 -13.43 20.04 1.91
CA ALA A 212 -14.42 18.99 2.10
C ALA A 212 -14.19 17.81 1.14
N ARG A 213 -13.77 18.10 -0.10
CA ARG A 213 -13.44 17.06 -1.09
C ARG A 213 -12.22 16.23 -0.68
N ILE A 214 -11.16 16.87 -0.18
CA ILE A 214 -9.97 16.19 0.33
C ILE A 214 -10.35 15.33 1.53
N GLU A 215 -11.04 15.86 2.54
CA GLU A 215 -11.47 15.10 3.72
C GLU A 215 -12.27 13.86 3.34
N ARG A 216 -13.24 14.00 2.43
CA ARG A 216 -14.05 12.88 1.96
C ARG A 216 -13.20 11.83 1.23
N LYS A 217 -12.31 12.23 0.31
CA LYS A 217 -11.46 11.28 -0.45
C LYS A 217 -10.47 10.53 0.42
N TYR A 218 -9.95 11.17 1.46
CA TYR A 218 -9.00 10.52 2.37
C TYR A 218 -9.65 9.92 3.63
N SER A 219 -10.99 9.88 3.70
CA SER A 219 -11.72 9.07 4.69
C SER A 219 -11.71 7.58 4.37
N ILE A 220 -11.38 7.22 3.12
CA ILE A 220 -11.14 5.87 2.63
C ILE A 220 -9.68 5.72 2.19
N LYS A 221 -9.22 4.50 1.95
CA LYS A 221 -7.90 4.27 1.37
C LYS A 221 -7.83 4.91 -0.02
N ASN A 222 -6.83 5.75 -0.23
CA ASN A 222 -6.63 6.47 -1.48
C ASN A 222 -5.14 6.79 -1.67
N VAL A 223 -4.52 6.19 -2.68
CA VAL A 223 -3.14 6.44 -3.11
C VAL A 223 -3.09 6.89 -4.57
N THR A 224 -4.18 7.49 -5.05
CA THR A 224 -4.27 8.05 -6.40
C THR A 224 -3.59 9.42 -6.43
N GLY A 225 -2.41 9.50 -7.02
CA GLY A 225 -1.61 10.72 -7.08
C GLY A 225 -0.98 11.12 -5.75
N LEU A 226 -0.56 12.39 -5.63
CA LEU A 226 0.06 12.90 -4.41
C LEU A 226 -0.96 13.03 -3.29
N ASN A 227 -0.52 12.74 -2.07
CA ASN A 227 -1.34 12.89 -0.87
C ASN A 227 -1.58 14.38 -0.55
N LEU A 228 -2.81 14.85 -0.66
CA LEU A 228 -3.19 16.24 -0.36
C LEU A 228 -3.61 16.46 1.10
N LEU A 229 -3.84 15.40 1.85
CA LEU A 229 -4.30 15.48 3.24
C LEU A 229 -3.34 16.26 4.17
N PRO A 230 -2.01 16.24 3.98
CA PRO A 230 -1.07 17.02 4.78
C PRO A 230 -1.35 18.53 4.82
N PHE A 231 -1.89 19.11 3.74
CA PHE A 231 -2.26 20.52 3.69
C PHE A 231 -3.37 20.88 4.69
N LEU A 232 -4.23 19.93 5.03
CA LEU A 232 -5.29 20.10 6.03
C LEU A 232 -4.81 19.81 7.46
N ARG A 233 -3.86 18.85 7.59
CA ARG A 233 -3.44 18.34 8.90
C ARG A 233 -2.36 19.17 9.57
N PHE A 234 -1.51 19.81 8.79
CA PHE A 234 -0.32 20.50 9.31
C PHE A 234 -0.31 21.97 8.93
N SER A 235 0.27 22.78 9.80
CA SER A 235 0.56 24.20 9.54
C SER A 235 2.05 24.43 9.26
N ASP A 236 2.93 23.53 9.71
CA ASP A 236 4.37 23.58 9.46
C ASP A 236 4.66 23.07 8.03
N PRO A 237 5.27 23.87 7.14
CA PRO A 237 5.55 23.47 5.79
C PRO A 237 6.53 22.29 5.69
N PHE A 238 7.40 22.07 6.68
CA PHE A 238 8.28 20.90 6.71
C PHE A 238 7.54 19.62 7.05
N GLU A 239 6.53 19.67 7.91
CA GLU A 239 5.63 18.54 8.15
C GLU A 239 4.82 18.22 6.88
N ILE A 240 4.28 19.25 6.20
CA ILE A 240 3.57 19.08 4.94
C ILE A 240 4.51 18.43 3.90
N LEU A 241 5.74 18.95 3.75
CA LEU A 241 6.73 18.41 2.80
C LEU A 241 7.08 16.95 3.09
N ALA A 242 7.32 16.60 4.36
CA ALA A 242 7.63 15.22 4.77
C ALA A 242 6.49 14.25 4.41
N HIS A 243 5.27 14.65 4.67
CA HIS A 243 4.07 13.83 4.40
C HIS A 243 3.67 13.81 2.92
N LEU A 244 4.02 14.83 2.11
CA LEU A 244 3.88 14.80 0.64
C LEU A 244 4.79 13.75 -0.02
N MET A 245 5.92 13.39 0.62
CA MET A 245 6.77 12.31 0.14
C MET A 245 6.11 10.94 0.25
N VAL A 246 5.22 10.78 1.24
CA VAL A 246 4.49 9.52 1.45
C VAL A 246 3.38 9.39 0.41
N GLY A 247 3.50 8.38 -0.45
CA GLY A 247 2.63 8.21 -1.61
C GLY A 247 3.11 8.92 -2.89
N SER A 248 4.32 9.53 -2.87
CA SER A 248 4.90 10.20 -4.05
C SER A 248 5.58 9.24 -5.03
N GLU A 249 5.70 7.97 -4.71
CA GLU A 249 6.41 6.94 -5.49
C GLU A 249 7.86 7.33 -5.85
N GLY A 250 8.48 8.16 -5.01
CA GLY A 250 9.85 8.65 -5.25
C GLY A 250 9.97 9.69 -6.37
N THR A 251 8.86 10.31 -6.80
CA THR A 251 8.86 11.30 -7.89
C THR A 251 9.32 12.70 -7.46
N LEU A 252 9.30 12.99 -6.16
CA LEU A 252 9.65 14.31 -5.60
C LEU A 252 11.07 14.34 -5.04
N ALA A 253 11.47 13.30 -4.30
CA ALA A 253 12.80 13.18 -3.71
C ALA A 253 13.13 11.71 -3.41
N PHE A 254 14.40 11.41 -3.16
CA PHE A 254 14.82 10.13 -2.59
C PHE A 254 14.75 10.19 -1.06
N MET A 255 14.09 9.22 -0.44
CA MET A 255 14.03 9.10 1.02
C MET A 255 15.13 8.15 1.50
N SER A 256 16.16 8.71 2.12
CA SER A 256 17.30 7.95 2.63
C SER A 256 17.08 7.37 4.03
N GLN A 257 16.18 7.99 4.80
CA GLN A 257 15.85 7.55 6.15
C GLN A 257 14.44 8.04 6.52
N VAL A 258 13.74 7.26 7.32
CA VAL A 258 12.43 7.61 7.87
C VAL A 258 12.36 7.28 9.36
N ARG A 259 11.80 8.19 10.15
CA ARG A 259 11.44 7.96 11.55
C ARG A 259 9.93 7.75 11.64
N MET A 260 9.53 6.62 12.22
CA MET A 260 8.14 6.19 12.27
C MET A 260 7.72 5.78 13.68
N ARG A 261 6.46 6.04 14.00
CA ARG A 261 5.82 5.50 15.20
C ARG A 261 5.70 3.99 15.07
N THR A 262 5.73 3.30 16.20
CA THR A 262 5.45 1.86 16.27
C THR A 262 4.18 1.62 17.08
N LEU A 263 3.55 0.45 16.89
CA LEU A 263 2.34 0.07 17.59
C LEU A 263 2.63 -1.00 18.64
N PRO A 264 1.96 -1.01 19.79
CA PRO A 264 2.05 -2.13 20.75
C PRO A 264 1.49 -3.39 20.09
N SER A 265 2.13 -4.53 20.36
CA SER A 265 1.63 -5.84 19.92
C SER A 265 0.65 -6.36 20.95
N SER A 266 -0.59 -6.62 20.54
CA SER A 266 -1.59 -7.24 21.42
C SER A 266 -1.23 -8.69 21.68
N PRO A 267 -1.14 -9.12 22.95
CA PRO A 267 -0.69 -10.46 23.31
C PRO A 267 -1.74 -11.55 23.04
N PHE A 268 -3.01 -11.17 22.97
CA PHE A 268 -4.11 -12.10 22.75
C PHE A 268 -4.76 -11.81 21.40
N LYS A 269 -4.99 -12.86 20.62
CA LYS A 269 -5.69 -12.78 19.33
C LYS A 269 -6.48 -14.04 19.04
N ALA A 270 -7.57 -13.88 18.30
CA ALA A 270 -8.37 -14.97 17.78
C ALA A 270 -8.84 -14.66 16.36
N SER A 271 -8.93 -15.68 15.52
CA SER A 271 -9.41 -15.56 14.15
C SER A 271 -10.59 -16.50 13.91
N ALA A 272 -11.51 -16.08 13.05
CA ALA A 272 -12.64 -16.88 12.58
C ALA A 272 -12.83 -16.73 11.07
N MET A 273 -13.16 -17.80 10.38
CA MET A 273 -13.67 -17.77 9.01
C MET A 273 -15.19 -17.86 9.08
N ILE A 274 -15.88 -16.76 8.77
CA ILE A 274 -17.33 -16.64 8.91
C ILE A 274 -17.96 -16.68 7.53
N TYR A 275 -18.89 -17.62 7.30
CA TYR A 275 -19.48 -17.86 5.99
C TYR A 275 -20.87 -17.23 5.87
N PHE A 276 -21.07 -16.44 4.82
CA PHE A 276 -22.32 -15.76 4.49
C PHE A 276 -22.94 -16.32 3.20
N PRO A 277 -24.26 -16.27 3.05
CA PRO A 277 -24.93 -16.81 1.86
C PRO A 277 -24.60 -16.05 0.56
N THR A 278 -24.28 -14.76 0.64
CA THR A 278 -23.98 -13.92 -0.52
C THR A 278 -22.90 -12.89 -0.20
N ILE A 279 -22.24 -12.34 -1.24
CA ILE A 279 -21.28 -11.26 -1.11
C ILE A 279 -21.91 -10.02 -0.46
N ARG A 280 -23.16 -9.71 -0.80
CA ARG A 280 -23.93 -8.62 -0.20
C ARG A 280 -24.10 -8.81 1.30
N SER A 281 -24.57 -9.97 1.73
CA SER A 281 -24.77 -10.26 3.16
C SER A 281 -23.45 -10.27 3.95
N ALA A 282 -22.35 -10.69 3.33
CA ALA A 282 -21.02 -10.60 3.92
C ALA A 282 -20.59 -9.14 4.13
N ALA A 283 -20.80 -8.29 3.12
CA ALA A 283 -20.52 -6.86 3.22
C ALA A 283 -21.40 -6.16 4.28
N GLU A 284 -22.72 -6.48 4.34
CA GLU A 284 -23.62 -6.00 5.40
C GLU A 284 -23.14 -6.44 6.80
N GLY A 285 -22.64 -7.67 6.92
CA GLY A 285 -22.03 -8.18 8.15
C GLY A 285 -20.79 -7.39 8.57
N VAL A 286 -19.91 -7.02 7.62
CA VAL A 286 -18.75 -6.17 7.87
C VAL A 286 -19.17 -4.79 8.35
N VAL A 287 -20.17 -4.16 7.70
CA VAL A 287 -20.73 -2.87 8.12
C VAL A 287 -21.27 -2.94 9.55
N ALA A 288 -22.01 -4.01 9.87
CA ALA A 288 -22.55 -4.22 11.22
C ALA A 288 -21.45 -4.38 12.28
N MET A 289 -20.36 -5.11 11.96
CA MET A 289 -19.22 -5.26 12.84
C MET A 289 -18.48 -3.94 13.05
N ARG A 290 -18.34 -3.10 12.02
CA ARG A 290 -17.68 -1.80 12.09
C ARG A 290 -18.48 -0.78 12.88
N ASN A 291 -19.79 -0.72 12.70
CA ASN A 291 -20.68 0.21 13.42
C ASN A 291 -20.61 0.05 14.94
N GLY A 292 -20.01 -1.02 15.43
CA GLY A 292 -19.69 -1.22 16.83
C GLY A 292 -18.66 -0.28 17.42
N LYS A 293 -17.86 0.47 16.68
CA LYS A 293 -17.16 1.73 17.00
C LYS A 293 -15.87 1.98 16.25
N GLU A 294 -15.67 3.26 16.00
CA GLU A 294 -14.51 3.90 15.41
C GLU A 294 -13.35 4.06 16.38
N VAL A 295 -12.14 4.03 15.83
CA VAL A 295 -10.99 4.59 16.48
C VAL A 295 -10.26 5.51 15.54
N LEU A 296 -10.11 6.72 15.99
CA LEU A 296 -9.15 7.66 15.44
C LEU A 296 -7.79 7.45 16.11
N CYS A 297 -6.69 7.72 15.42
CA CYS A 297 -5.32 7.53 15.91
C CYS A 297 -5.04 8.18 17.28
N ASP A 298 -5.81 9.19 17.66
CA ASP A 298 -5.62 9.97 18.86
C ASP A 298 -6.62 9.60 19.99
N THR A 299 -7.44 8.57 19.78
CA THR A 299 -8.39 8.10 20.78
C THR A 299 -8.10 6.67 21.18
N GLU A 300 -8.01 6.41 22.44
CA GLU A 300 -7.61 5.19 23.10
C GLU A 300 -8.57 3.99 22.96
N ARG A 301 -9.43 3.96 21.94
CA ARG A 301 -10.39 2.87 21.77
C ARG A 301 -10.00 1.96 20.62
N PRO A 302 -9.49 0.76 20.88
CA PRO A 302 -9.21 -0.20 19.85
C PRO A 302 -10.49 -0.61 19.11
N LEU A 303 -10.39 -0.84 17.80
CA LEU A 303 -11.44 -1.46 17.01
C LEU A 303 -11.89 -2.77 17.66
N LEU A 304 -13.18 -3.11 17.58
CA LEU A 304 -13.68 -4.44 17.98
C LEU A 304 -12.95 -5.53 17.25
N ILE A 305 -12.65 -5.29 15.99
CA ILE A 305 -11.96 -6.22 15.09
C ILE A 305 -10.70 -5.58 14.51
N ASN A 306 -9.64 -6.36 14.45
CA ASN A 306 -8.35 -5.94 13.92
C ASN A 306 -8.31 -6.03 12.39
N ALA A 307 -8.89 -7.11 11.84
CA ALA A 307 -8.98 -7.32 10.40
C ALA A 307 -10.29 -8.01 10.03
N ALA A 308 -10.84 -7.67 8.86
CA ALA A 308 -11.91 -8.40 8.21
C ALA A 308 -11.64 -8.47 6.71
N GLU A 309 -11.30 -9.67 6.25
CA GLU A 309 -10.97 -9.97 4.87
C GLU A 309 -12.15 -10.68 4.20
N LEU A 310 -12.79 -10.02 3.25
CA LEU A 310 -13.85 -10.62 2.46
C LEU A 310 -13.25 -11.47 1.34
N LEU A 311 -13.78 -12.67 1.14
CA LEU A 311 -13.41 -13.64 0.12
C LEU A 311 -14.67 -14.10 -0.60
N ASP A 312 -14.83 -13.72 -1.87
CA ASP A 312 -16.00 -14.17 -2.66
C ASP A 312 -15.93 -15.67 -2.98
N ARG A 313 -17.00 -16.22 -3.55
CA ARG A 313 -17.08 -17.63 -3.91
C ARG A 313 -15.93 -18.09 -4.81
N ARG A 314 -15.53 -17.25 -5.77
CA ARG A 314 -14.47 -17.61 -6.73
C ARG A 314 -13.11 -17.61 -6.08
N SER A 315 -12.88 -16.68 -5.15
CA SER A 315 -11.70 -16.68 -4.28
C SER A 315 -11.62 -17.96 -3.44
N LEU A 316 -12.73 -18.37 -2.81
CA LEU A 316 -12.82 -19.62 -2.06
C LEU A 316 -12.60 -20.84 -2.95
N ALA A 317 -13.14 -20.84 -4.18
CA ALA A 317 -12.95 -21.92 -5.14
C ALA A 317 -11.49 -22.07 -5.58
N SER A 318 -10.78 -20.96 -5.76
CA SER A 318 -9.37 -20.97 -6.15
C SER A 318 -8.48 -21.70 -5.14
N VAL A 319 -8.83 -21.66 -3.88
CA VAL A 319 -8.08 -22.31 -2.77
C VAL A 319 -8.72 -23.61 -2.29
N HIS A 320 -9.71 -24.12 -3.02
CA HIS A 320 -10.43 -25.38 -2.73
C HIS A 320 -11.05 -25.42 -1.32
N ASP A 321 -11.73 -24.33 -0.92
CA ASP A 321 -12.37 -24.26 0.40
C ASP A 321 -13.39 -25.39 0.58
N PRO A 322 -13.34 -26.16 1.69
CA PRO A 322 -14.18 -27.33 1.90
C PRO A 322 -15.68 -27.01 2.15
N HIS A 323 -16.03 -25.75 2.40
CA HIS A 323 -17.41 -25.31 2.63
C HIS A 323 -18.15 -24.97 1.33
N LEU A 324 -17.49 -25.07 0.18
CA LEU A 324 -18.11 -24.86 -1.12
C LEU A 324 -19.14 -25.97 -1.41
N ASP A 325 -20.37 -25.53 -1.66
CA ASP A 325 -21.50 -26.41 -1.98
C ASP A 325 -22.23 -25.84 -3.21
N PRO A 326 -22.58 -26.69 -4.20
CA PRO A 326 -23.42 -26.27 -5.35
C PRO A 326 -24.74 -25.62 -4.97
N SER A 327 -25.32 -26.00 -3.83
CA SER A 327 -26.59 -25.41 -3.32
C SER A 327 -26.41 -23.99 -2.78
N ARG A 328 -25.17 -23.52 -2.61
CA ARG A 328 -24.79 -22.19 -2.11
C ARG A 328 -23.96 -21.42 -3.16
N PRO A 329 -24.61 -20.98 -4.26
CA PRO A 329 -23.90 -20.46 -5.45
C PRO A 329 -23.13 -19.17 -5.20
N ASP A 330 -23.48 -18.39 -4.15
CA ASP A 330 -22.87 -17.09 -3.85
C ASP A 330 -22.14 -17.08 -2.51
N LEU A 331 -21.81 -18.27 -1.96
CA LEU A 331 -21.12 -18.41 -0.67
C LEU A 331 -19.90 -17.50 -0.61
N THR A 332 -19.86 -16.66 0.41
CA THR A 332 -18.79 -15.68 0.64
C THR A 332 -18.29 -15.84 2.08
N ALA A 333 -17.01 -15.74 2.31
CA ALA A 333 -16.44 -15.77 3.65
C ALA A 333 -15.87 -14.40 4.06
N VAL A 334 -15.88 -14.14 5.37
CA VAL A 334 -15.15 -13.04 5.99
C VAL A 334 -14.20 -13.63 7.02
N LEU A 335 -12.90 -13.57 6.74
CA LEU A 335 -11.86 -13.87 7.72
C LEU A 335 -11.77 -12.69 8.67
N THR A 336 -12.16 -12.90 9.92
CA THR A 336 -12.19 -11.87 10.95
C THR A 336 -11.14 -12.17 12.02
N GLU A 337 -10.32 -11.18 12.37
CA GLU A 337 -9.38 -11.26 13.48
C GLU A 337 -9.74 -10.23 14.54
N VAL A 338 -9.77 -10.66 15.79
CA VAL A 338 -9.88 -9.82 16.98
C VAL A 338 -8.63 -9.95 17.83
N VAL A 339 -8.25 -8.84 18.46
CA VAL A 339 -7.10 -8.78 19.36
C VAL A 339 -7.50 -8.19 20.71
N GLY A 340 -6.72 -8.39 21.75
CA GLY A 340 -6.96 -7.82 23.08
C GLY A 340 -5.68 -7.69 23.89
N GLU A 341 -5.63 -6.71 24.79
CA GLU A 341 -4.56 -6.54 25.75
C GLU A 341 -4.68 -7.53 26.95
N SER A 342 -5.89 -8.05 27.16
CA SER A 342 -6.17 -9.15 28.10
C SER A 342 -7.10 -10.18 27.47
N ARG A 343 -7.18 -11.35 28.09
CA ARG A 343 -8.08 -12.42 27.63
C ARG A 343 -9.54 -12.03 27.80
N GLU A 344 -9.87 -11.31 28.86
CA GLU A 344 -11.21 -10.79 29.15
C GLU A 344 -11.63 -9.81 28.05
N GLU A 345 -10.70 -8.94 27.63
CA GLU A 345 -10.95 -8.02 26.52
C GLU A 345 -11.16 -8.76 25.20
N LEU A 346 -10.33 -9.75 24.89
CA LEU A 346 -10.49 -10.59 23.70
C LEU A 346 -11.88 -11.25 23.68
N ILE A 347 -12.30 -11.88 24.79
CA ILE A 347 -13.62 -12.51 24.91
C ILE A 347 -14.73 -11.48 24.70
N SER A 348 -14.65 -10.31 25.33
CA SER A 348 -15.64 -9.25 25.19
C SER A 348 -15.79 -8.77 23.74
N ARG A 349 -14.69 -8.68 23.00
CA ARG A 349 -14.69 -8.32 21.57
C ARG A 349 -15.29 -9.42 20.71
N ILE A 350 -14.95 -10.69 20.96
CA ILE A 350 -15.58 -11.85 20.29
C ILE A 350 -17.10 -11.83 20.49
N GLU A 351 -17.56 -11.62 21.71
CA GLU A 351 -19.00 -11.49 22.02
C GLU A 351 -19.62 -10.26 21.32
N GLY A 352 -18.86 -9.17 21.18
CA GLY A 352 -19.27 -7.99 20.42
C GLY A 352 -19.52 -8.30 18.94
N VAL A 353 -18.61 -9.04 18.32
CA VAL A 353 -18.76 -9.53 16.94
C VAL A 353 -19.98 -10.46 16.83
N ALA A 354 -20.13 -11.40 17.75
CA ALA A 354 -21.25 -12.33 17.75
C ALA A 354 -22.60 -11.60 17.85
N ARG A 355 -22.70 -10.58 18.72
CA ARG A 355 -23.91 -9.74 18.82
C ARG A 355 -24.18 -8.94 17.55
N ALA A 356 -23.15 -8.37 16.92
CA ALA A 356 -23.31 -7.61 15.66
C ALA A 356 -23.80 -8.49 14.53
N LEU A 357 -23.38 -9.75 14.50
CA LEU A 357 -23.73 -10.70 13.43
C LEU A 357 -24.98 -11.57 13.73
N LEU A 358 -25.58 -11.44 14.91
CA LEU A 358 -26.78 -12.19 15.27
C LEU A 358 -27.93 -12.09 14.22
N PRO A 359 -28.21 -10.91 13.62
CA PRO A 359 -29.25 -10.78 12.61
C PRO A 359 -29.03 -11.60 11.35
N PHE A 360 -27.77 -11.98 11.06
CA PHE A 360 -27.42 -12.70 9.84
C PHE A 360 -27.57 -14.22 9.97
N GLY A 361 -27.73 -14.75 11.19
CA GLY A 361 -27.90 -16.18 11.43
C GLY A 361 -26.70 -17.04 10.99
N VAL A 362 -25.50 -16.46 10.98
CA VAL A 362 -24.27 -17.15 10.58
C VAL A 362 -23.61 -17.84 11.78
N GLU A 363 -22.92 -18.94 11.50
CA GLU A 363 -22.11 -19.63 12.52
C GLU A 363 -20.81 -18.86 12.75
N ILE A 364 -20.44 -18.65 14.02
CA ILE A 364 -19.25 -17.90 14.41
C ILE A 364 -18.44 -18.78 15.37
N SER A 365 -17.22 -19.13 14.97
CA SER A 365 -16.29 -19.92 15.78
C SER A 365 -14.89 -19.30 15.71
N PHE A 366 -14.53 -18.53 16.73
CA PHE A 366 -13.17 -17.99 16.89
C PHE A 366 -12.22 -19.03 17.46
N SER A 367 -11.01 -19.09 16.92
CA SER A 367 -9.91 -19.90 17.42
C SER A 367 -8.78 -19.01 17.93
N GLU A 368 -8.27 -19.32 19.12
CA GLU A 368 -7.03 -18.77 19.66
C GLU A 368 -5.81 -19.64 19.29
N ASP A 369 -6.03 -20.83 18.67
CA ASP A 369 -4.96 -21.73 18.26
C ASP A 369 -4.13 -21.12 17.12
N PRO A 370 -2.82 -20.89 17.32
CA PRO A 370 -1.96 -20.26 16.32
C PRO A 370 -1.90 -21.03 15.00
N GLU A 371 -2.00 -22.36 15.01
CA GLU A 371 -1.97 -23.18 13.79
C GLU A 371 -3.26 -23.02 12.98
N VAL A 372 -4.42 -22.94 13.66
CA VAL A 372 -5.71 -22.69 13.03
C VAL A 372 -5.73 -21.28 12.43
N CYS A 373 -5.33 -20.28 13.20
CA CYS A 373 -5.24 -18.90 12.72
C CYS A 373 -4.31 -18.80 11.51
N ALA A 374 -3.11 -19.40 11.57
CA ALA A 374 -2.16 -19.41 10.46
C ALA A 374 -2.74 -20.06 9.19
N ARG A 375 -3.54 -21.12 9.30
CA ARG A 375 -4.23 -21.71 8.14
C ARG A 375 -5.23 -20.77 7.52
N TYR A 376 -6.03 -20.04 8.30
CA TYR A 376 -6.98 -19.06 7.76
C TYR A 376 -6.26 -17.95 6.99
N TRP A 377 -5.19 -17.42 7.55
CA TRP A 377 -4.37 -16.40 6.90
C TRP A 377 -3.63 -16.94 5.66
N ALA A 378 -3.22 -18.20 5.66
CA ALA A 378 -2.63 -18.87 4.49
C ALA A 378 -3.62 -19.01 3.33
N ILE A 379 -4.91 -19.30 3.62
CA ILE A 379 -5.99 -19.31 2.62
C ILE A 379 -6.07 -17.93 1.96
N ARG A 380 -6.16 -16.86 2.77
CA ARG A 380 -6.27 -15.49 2.27
C ARG A 380 -5.06 -15.07 1.38
N SER A 381 -3.86 -15.32 1.86
CA SER A 381 -2.63 -14.95 1.13
C SER A 381 -2.36 -15.84 -0.10
N GLY A 382 -2.95 -17.03 -0.14
CA GLY A 382 -2.81 -17.98 -1.24
C GLY A 382 -3.64 -17.66 -2.48
N ILE A 383 -4.66 -16.79 -2.40
CA ILE A 383 -5.60 -16.52 -3.51
C ILE A 383 -4.86 -16.02 -4.76
N PHE A 384 -4.11 -14.93 -4.65
CA PHE A 384 -3.44 -14.32 -5.81
C PHE A 384 -2.43 -15.27 -6.48
N PRO A 385 -1.50 -15.92 -5.75
CA PRO A 385 -0.58 -16.89 -6.34
C PRO A 385 -1.30 -18.07 -7.00
N THR A 386 -2.39 -18.55 -6.40
CA THR A 386 -3.14 -19.70 -6.91
C THR A 386 -3.87 -19.36 -8.22
N VAL A 387 -4.61 -18.24 -8.23
CA VAL A 387 -5.28 -17.76 -9.46
C VAL A 387 -4.26 -17.51 -10.57
N GLY A 388 -3.15 -16.86 -10.25
CA GLY A 388 -2.07 -16.62 -11.20
C GLY A 388 -1.44 -17.91 -11.73
N GLY A 389 -1.31 -18.94 -10.88
CA GLY A 389 -0.77 -20.25 -11.26
C GLY A 389 -1.70 -21.10 -12.15
N MET A 390 -3.02 -20.94 -12.00
CA MET A 390 -4.04 -21.68 -12.74
C MET A 390 -4.50 -21.00 -14.04
N ARG A 391 -4.01 -19.78 -14.32
CA ARG A 391 -4.43 -19.05 -15.51
C ARG A 391 -4.14 -19.77 -16.81
N LYS A 392 -4.97 -19.53 -17.82
CA LYS A 392 -4.75 -20.08 -19.16
C LYS A 392 -3.44 -19.58 -19.76
N GLU A 393 -2.76 -20.42 -20.51
CA GLU A 393 -1.57 -20.02 -21.26
C GLU A 393 -1.90 -18.85 -22.21
N GLY A 394 -0.98 -17.89 -22.33
CA GLY A 394 -1.19 -16.68 -23.13
C GLY A 394 -2.00 -15.59 -22.43
N THR A 395 -2.39 -15.78 -21.16
CA THR A 395 -3.03 -14.74 -20.36
C THR A 395 -2.12 -14.17 -19.28
N THR A 396 -2.40 -12.94 -18.87
CA THR A 396 -1.78 -12.25 -17.74
C THR A 396 -2.78 -12.16 -16.60
N CYS A 397 -2.35 -12.53 -15.40
CA CYS A 397 -3.11 -12.33 -14.18
C CYS A 397 -2.95 -10.88 -13.74
N LEU A 398 -4.05 -10.13 -13.78
CA LEU A 398 -4.11 -8.73 -13.36
C LEU A 398 -4.84 -8.66 -12.03
N ILE A 399 -4.33 -7.81 -11.15
CA ILE A 399 -4.99 -7.45 -9.91
C ILE A 399 -5.20 -5.95 -9.88
N GLU A 400 -6.44 -5.55 -9.78
CA GLU A 400 -6.85 -4.16 -9.62
C GLU A 400 -7.32 -3.92 -8.18
N ASP A 401 -7.38 -2.67 -7.80
CA ASP A 401 -7.48 -2.25 -6.41
C ASP A 401 -8.38 -1.00 -6.31
N VAL A 402 -9.51 -1.14 -5.64
CA VAL A 402 -10.51 -0.08 -5.49
C VAL A 402 -10.91 0.10 -4.03
N ALA A 403 -11.37 1.29 -3.67
CA ALA A 403 -11.95 1.53 -2.35
C ALA A 403 -13.29 2.25 -2.45
N PHE A 404 -14.19 1.88 -1.54
CA PHE A 404 -15.52 2.45 -1.36
C PHE A 404 -15.69 2.97 0.06
N HIS A 405 -16.63 3.91 0.24
CA HIS A 405 -17.08 4.24 1.59
C HIS A 405 -17.80 3.04 2.19
N ILE A 406 -17.65 2.84 3.50
CA ILE A 406 -18.10 1.61 4.15
C ILE A 406 -19.62 1.42 4.06
N GLU A 407 -20.38 2.52 4.06
CA GLU A 407 -21.83 2.52 3.91
C GLU A 407 -22.30 2.00 2.55
N ASP A 408 -21.48 2.19 1.50
CA ASP A 408 -21.79 1.77 0.15
C ASP A 408 -21.39 0.31 -0.15
N LEU A 409 -20.68 -0.31 0.78
CA LEU A 409 -20.01 -1.59 0.57
C LEU A 409 -20.95 -2.71 0.06
N PRO A 410 -22.15 -2.91 0.62
CA PRO A 410 -23.06 -3.99 0.20
C PRO A 410 -23.50 -3.85 -1.26
N GLU A 411 -23.83 -2.64 -1.69
CA GLU A 411 -24.22 -2.34 -3.06
C GLU A 411 -23.02 -2.36 -4.00
N ALA A 412 -21.92 -1.73 -3.60
CA ALA A 412 -20.73 -1.59 -4.43
C ALA A 412 -20.07 -2.92 -4.76
N THR A 413 -19.99 -3.85 -3.80
CA THR A 413 -19.46 -5.20 -4.05
C THR A 413 -20.32 -6.01 -4.99
N SER A 414 -21.66 -5.92 -4.85
CA SER A 414 -22.62 -6.58 -5.73
C SER A 414 -22.54 -6.03 -7.16
N ASP A 415 -22.46 -4.71 -7.30
CA ASP A 415 -22.34 -4.03 -8.60
C ASP A 415 -21.02 -4.35 -9.29
N LEU A 416 -19.91 -4.40 -8.54
CA LEU A 416 -18.60 -4.75 -9.07
C LEU A 416 -18.61 -6.20 -9.60
N SER A 417 -19.15 -7.14 -8.84
CA SER A 417 -19.28 -8.52 -9.27
C SER A 417 -20.10 -8.64 -10.56
N ALA A 418 -21.28 -8.00 -10.59
CA ALA A 418 -22.15 -8.00 -11.77
C ALA A 418 -21.48 -7.30 -12.99
N LEU A 419 -20.65 -6.29 -12.77
CA LEU A 419 -19.91 -5.62 -13.83
C LEU A 419 -18.89 -6.57 -14.45
N LEU A 420 -18.09 -7.26 -13.66
CA LEU A 420 -17.10 -8.22 -14.14
C LEU A 420 -17.76 -9.35 -14.95
N ASP A 421 -18.90 -9.86 -14.47
CA ASP A 421 -19.67 -10.88 -15.20
C ASP A 421 -20.19 -10.38 -16.56
N ARG A 422 -20.72 -9.14 -16.63
CA ARG A 422 -21.17 -8.53 -17.90
C ARG A 422 -20.07 -8.41 -18.94
N HIS A 423 -18.83 -8.23 -18.52
CA HIS A 423 -17.65 -8.17 -19.39
C HIS A 423 -17.02 -9.55 -19.66
N GLY A 424 -17.66 -10.65 -19.19
CA GLY A 424 -17.20 -12.01 -19.43
C GLY A 424 -15.96 -12.40 -18.60
N TYR A 425 -15.77 -11.79 -17.43
CA TYR A 425 -14.76 -12.18 -16.44
C TYR A 425 -15.38 -13.05 -15.34
N ASP A 426 -16.05 -14.12 -15.74
CA ASP A 426 -16.74 -15.06 -14.87
C ASP A 426 -15.80 -15.94 -14.02
N ASP A 427 -14.50 -15.90 -14.29
CA ASP A 427 -13.42 -16.46 -13.46
C ASP A 427 -12.72 -15.44 -12.56
N SER A 428 -13.21 -14.18 -12.51
CA SER A 428 -12.65 -13.12 -11.66
C SER A 428 -12.88 -13.42 -10.18
N CYS A 429 -11.92 -13.04 -9.34
CA CYS A 429 -12.03 -13.13 -7.88
C CYS A 429 -12.15 -11.74 -7.27
N ILE A 430 -13.06 -11.57 -6.29
CA ILE A 430 -13.16 -10.34 -5.48
C ILE A 430 -12.82 -10.69 -4.03
N TYR A 431 -11.81 -10.03 -3.49
CA TYR A 431 -11.42 -10.18 -2.10
C TYR A 431 -10.77 -8.89 -1.59
N GLY A 432 -10.66 -8.72 -0.28
CA GLY A 432 -9.95 -7.54 0.22
C GLY A 432 -10.29 -7.13 1.64
N HIS A 433 -9.73 -6.00 2.02
CA HIS A 433 -9.76 -5.40 3.36
C HIS A 433 -11.11 -4.72 3.61
N ALA A 434 -12.14 -5.52 3.88
CA ALA A 434 -13.52 -5.05 3.91
C ALA A 434 -13.78 -3.96 4.95
N LEU A 435 -13.10 -3.99 6.12
CA LEU A 435 -13.19 -2.92 7.13
C LEU A 435 -12.76 -1.54 6.61
N ALA A 436 -11.85 -1.52 5.66
CA ALA A 436 -11.37 -0.31 5.04
C ALA A 436 -12.09 0.04 3.73
N GLY A 437 -13.13 -0.75 3.37
CA GLY A 437 -13.84 -0.59 2.09
C GLY A 437 -12.98 -0.90 0.86
N ASN A 438 -11.82 -1.54 1.04
CA ASN A 438 -10.84 -1.77 -0.02
C ASN A 438 -10.97 -3.19 -0.56
N PHE A 439 -11.17 -3.30 -1.87
CA PHE A 439 -11.27 -4.56 -2.60
C PHE A 439 -10.27 -4.66 -3.72
N HIS A 440 -9.72 -5.86 -3.83
CA HIS A 440 -8.95 -6.30 -4.98
C HIS A 440 -9.85 -7.16 -5.85
N PHE A 441 -9.76 -7.01 -7.16
CA PHE A 441 -10.30 -7.99 -8.07
C PHE A 441 -9.23 -8.51 -9.02
N ILE A 442 -9.23 -9.83 -9.20
CA ILE A 442 -8.28 -10.50 -10.07
C ILE A 442 -9.00 -10.93 -11.33
N ILE A 443 -8.39 -10.65 -12.48
CA ILE A 443 -8.85 -11.11 -13.78
C ILE A 443 -7.70 -11.77 -14.56
N ASN A 444 -8.05 -12.71 -15.43
CA ASN A 444 -7.10 -13.30 -16.37
C ASN A 444 -7.36 -12.71 -17.76
N GLN A 445 -6.42 -11.90 -18.26
CA GLN A 445 -6.56 -11.12 -19.47
C GLN A 445 -5.52 -11.54 -20.54
N SER A 446 -5.99 -11.77 -21.76
CA SER A 446 -5.15 -11.86 -22.94
C SER A 446 -5.03 -10.50 -23.62
N PHE A 447 -3.85 -10.19 -24.15
CA PHE A 447 -3.60 -9.00 -24.97
C PHE A 447 -3.16 -9.38 -26.40
N SER A 448 -3.36 -10.64 -26.81
CA SER A 448 -2.95 -11.11 -28.12
C SER A 448 -3.89 -10.69 -29.25
N GLU A 449 -5.18 -10.46 -28.93
CA GLU A 449 -6.21 -10.10 -29.88
C GLU A 449 -6.80 -8.71 -29.57
N GLU A 450 -7.08 -7.94 -30.61
CA GLU A 450 -7.65 -6.58 -30.45
C GLU A 450 -9.00 -6.58 -29.74
N SER A 451 -9.81 -7.62 -29.96
CA SER A 451 -11.09 -7.82 -29.25
C SER A 451 -10.92 -7.94 -27.75
N GLU A 452 -9.89 -8.64 -27.30
CA GLU A 452 -9.56 -8.80 -25.88
C GLU A 452 -9.07 -7.48 -25.26
N VAL A 453 -8.25 -6.72 -25.99
CA VAL A 453 -7.82 -5.38 -25.57
C VAL A 453 -9.01 -4.43 -25.41
N ARG A 454 -9.93 -4.43 -26.38
CA ARG A 454 -11.17 -3.61 -26.31
C ARG A 454 -12.08 -4.04 -25.16
N ARG A 455 -12.19 -5.35 -24.89
CA ARG A 455 -12.96 -5.87 -23.75
C ARG A 455 -12.40 -5.34 -22.44
N TYR A 456 -11.08 -5.42 -22.26
CA TYR A 456 -10.38 -4.89 -21.07
C TYR A 456 -10.57 -3.38 -20.92
N GLU A 457 -10.38 -2.63 -22.02
CA GLU A 457 -10.58 -1.17 -22.03
C GLU A 457 -12.01 -0.78 -21.62
N ALA A 458 -13.02 -1.48 -22.18
CA ALA A 458 -14.42 -1.23 -21.85
C ALA A 458 -14.70 -1.54 -20.37
N MET A 459 -14.21 -2.66 -19.87
CA MET A 459 -14.36 -3.05 -18.47
C MET A 459 -13.73 -2.02 -17.51
N ILE A 460 -12.49 -1.57 -17.76
CA ILE A 460 -11.83 -0.57 -16.92
C ILE A 460 -12.57 0.78 -16.94
N LYS A 461 -13.12 1.20 -18.09
CA LYS A 461 -13.97 2.42 -18.20
C LYS A 461 -15.22 2.30 -17.33
N ASP A 462 -15.89 1.14 -17.39
CA ASP A 462 -17.10 0.89 -16.60
C ASP A 462 -16.77 0.79 -15.11
N VAL A 463 -15.63 0.19 -14.72
CA VAL A 463 -15.14 0.20 -13.33
C VAL A 463 -14.89 1.63 -12.86
N ALA A 464 -14.25 2.46 -13.67
CA ALA A 464 -14.01 3.86 -13.32
C ALA A 464 -15.34 4.63 -13.14
N ALA A 465 -16.30 4.43 -14.04
CA ALA A 465 -17.62 5.04 -13.93
C ALA A 465 -18.40 4.55 -12.69
N LEU A 466 -18.28 3.27 -12.34
CA LEU A 466 -18.89 2.70 -11.15
C LEU A 466 -18.24 3.28 -9.88
N VAL A 467 -16.92 3.15 -9.75
CA VAL A 467 -16.19 3.50 -8.53
C VAL A 467 -16.23 5.00 -8.27
N VAL A 468 -15.85 5.81 -9.26
CA VAL A 468 -15.76 7.27 -9.10
C VAL A 468 -17.12 7.93 -9.34
N GLY A 469 -17.82 7.55 -10.41
CA GLY A 469 -19.05 8.22 -10.82
C GLY A 469 -20.24 7.91 -9.94
N LYS A 470 -20.43 6.66 -9.53
CA LYS A 470 -21.57 6.25 -8.70
C LYS A 470 -21.28 6.34 -7.19
N TYR A 471 -20.11 5.87 -6.75
CA TYR A 471 -19.80 5.70 -5.33
C TYR A 471 -18.81 6.71 -4.76
N ASP A 472 -18.29 7.64 -5.57
CA ASP A 472 -17.25 8.58 -5.15
C ASP A 472 -16.03 7.90 -4.48
N GLY A 473 -15.75 6.66 -4.88
CA GLY A 473 -14.68 5.83 -4.36
C GLY A 473 -13.30 6.18 -4.91
N SER A 474 -12.31 5.36 -4.61
CA SER A 474 -10.94 5.45 -5.12
C SER A 474 -10.63 4.32 -6.09
N LEU A 475 -9.98 4.65 -7.23
CA LEU A 475 -9.50 3.66 -8.20
C LEU A 475 -8.18 3.00 -7.80
N LYS A 476 -7.48 3.54 -6.80
CA LYS A 476 -6.26 2.97 -6.23
C LYS A 476 -6.28 3.18 -4.72
N ALA A 477 -6.54 2.11 -4.00
CA ALA A 477 -6.57 2.11 -2.54
C ALA A 477 -5.17 1.93 -1.94
N GLU A 478 -4.37 0.99 -2.50
CA GLU A 478 -3.05 0.60 -1.99
C GLU A 478 -1.98 0.47 -3.08
N HIS A 479 -2.35 0.08 -4.32
CA HIS A 479 -1.37 -0.29 -5.35
C HIS A 479 -0.76 0.91 -6.07
N SER A 480 -1.30 2.12 -5.87
CA SER A 480 -0.90 3.37 -6.53
C SER A 480 -0.95 3.34 -8.07
N ILE A 481 -0.56 4.42 -8.72
CA ILE A 481 -0.59 4.60 -10.18
C ILE A 481 0.80 4.95 -10.71
#